data_d09a2a61896cff9677ab187ca1b07978
#
_entry.id   d09a2a61896cff9677ab187ca1b07978
#
_cell.length_a   1.000
_cell.length_b   1.000
_cell.length_c   1.000
_cell.angle_alpha   90.00
_cell.angle_beta   90.00
_cell.angle_gamma   90.00
#
_symmetry.space_group_name_H-M   'P 1'
#
loop_
_entity.id
_entity.type
_entity.pdbx_description
1 polymer ?
#
loop_
_entity_poly.entity_id
_entity_poly.type
_entity_poly.pdbx_seq_one_letter_code
_entity_poly.pdbx_strand_id
1 'polypeptide(L)'
;MRNKLLVPALSFALVAWPSSAIAQEATAQSPASALPIANQYICMFDNSVSKADVRSEANRAAGPELGRILYFYENTIRGFAVRLPASAPGADGAVARLKQHNPRISQCVADGITRAAVQRKPTLGPTVPWGVTRVGGPGDGSALANKAWVIDTGIDLNHPDLNVDTVNDHDVIDGDDVAEDGNGHGTHVAGIIGALDNSIGVVGVAAGVQLVPIRVLNDQGVGPDSGVIAGIDYAAGLAVPGDVINLSLVADAVDPLMDEAVRRAAALGILVTIAAGNDGANAANYSPGRTEGTGIYTVSAFGSRDTWARFSNFGDPPIDYSEPGVDIRSTFRLDSYATLSGTSMAAPHLAGILLLNPAGPAVGGTVKRDPDGSPDKIGVR
;
A
#
# COMPACT_ATOMS: atom_id res chain seq x y z
N MET A 1 -49.85 -5.85 -75.33
CA MET A 1 -49.47 -7.05 -74.57
C MET A 1 -48.31 -6.69 -73.71
N ARG A 2 -48.51 -6.46 -72.42
CA ARG A 2 -47.46 -6.09 -71.43
C ARG A 2 -47.48 -7.18 -70.38
N ASN A 3 -46.43 -8.00 -70.37
CA ASN A 3 -46.13 -8.99 -69.31
C ASN A 3 -45.72 -8.29 -68.00
N LYS A 4 -46.46 -8.49 -66.95
CA LYS A 4 -46.04 -8.13 -65.57
C LYS A 4 -45.40 -9.35 -64.93
N LEU A 5 -44.12 -9.24 -64.62
CA LEU A 5 -43.39 -10.18 -63.79
C LEU A 5 -43.80 -9.93 -62.34
N LEU A 6 -44.29 -10.97 -61.66
CA LEU A 6 -44.45 -11.00 -60.21
C LEU A 6 -43.12 -11.35 -59.56
N VAL A 7 -42.68 -10.54 -58.61
CA VAL A 7 -41.56 -10.82 -57.69
C VAL A 7 -42.15 -11.34 -56.39
N PRO A 8 -41.72 -12.49 -55.83
CA PRO A 8 -42.21 -12.97 -54.57
C PRO A 8 -41.51 -12.21 -53.42
N ALA A 9 -42.29 -11.76 -52.45
CA ALA A 9 -41.83 -11.16 -51.22
C ALA A 9 -41.23 -12.24 -50.30
N LEU A 10 -39.93 -12.10 -49.94
CA LEU A 10 -39.31 -12.87 -48.88
C LEU A 10 -39.69 -12.25 -47.54
N SER A 11 -40.46 -13.01 -46.76
CA SER A 11 -40.72 -12.68 -45.34
C SER A 11 -39.45 -13.02 -44.50
N PHE A 12 -38.79 -12.00 -43.96
CA PHE A 12 -37.79 -12.20 -42.92
C PHE A 12 -38.50 -12.41 -41.57
N ALA A 13 -38.41 -13.61 -41.04
CA ALA A 13 -38.78 -13.89 -39.66
C ALA A 13 -37.74 -13.30 -38.73
N LEU A 14 -38.13 -12.29 -37.91
CA LEU A 14 -37.34 -11.83 -36.79
C LEU A 14 -37.34 -12.93 -35.71
N VAL A 15 -36.20 -13.59 -35.56
CA VAL A 15 -35.92 -14.42 -34.38
C VAL A 15 -35.59 -13.50 -33.22
N ALA A 16 -36.55 -13.29 -32.32
CA ALA A 16 -36.29 -12.62 -31.05
C ALA A 16 -35.46 -13.55 -30.13
N TRP A 17 -34.28 -13.14 -29.84
CA TRP A 17 -33.48 -13.79 -28.77
C TRP A 17 -34.00 -13.31 -27.42
N PRO A 18 -34.19 -14.20 -26.43
CA PRO A 18 -34.57 -13.79 -25.10
C PRO A 18 -33.36 -13.12 -24.41
N SER A 19 -33.48 -11.83 -24.11
CA SER A 19 -32.59 -11.11 -23.25
C SER A 19 -32.82 -11.53 -21.79
N SER A 20 -32.26 -12.65 -21.41
CA SER A 20 -32.13 -13.01 -19.99
C SER A 20 -30.75 -12.57 -19.53
N ALA A 21 -30.57 -11.27 -19.36
CA ALA A 21 -29.47 -10.75 -18.53
C ALA A 21 -29.85 -11.04 -17.08
N ILE A 22 -29.44 -12.19 -16.57
CA ILE A 22 -29.38 -12.43 -15.13
C ILE A 22 -28.31 -11.45 -14.61
N ALA A 23 -28.78 -10.35 -14.02
CA ALA A 23 -27.95 -9.56 -13.13
C ALA A 23 -27.60 -10.48 -11.95
N GLN A 24 -26.43 -11.07 -12.01
CA GLN A 24 -25.83 -11.71 -10.86
C GLN A 24 -25.44 -10.56 -9.92
N GLU A 25 -26.29 -10.29 -8.93
CA GLU A 25 -25.91 -9.48 -7.78
C GLU A 25 -24.64 -10.15 -7.21
N ALA A 26 -23.51 -9.48 -7.40
CA ALA A 26 -22.32 -9.79 -6.66
C ALA A 26 -22.64 -9.45 -5.20
N THR A 27 -23.07 -10.45 -4.44
CA THR A 27 -23.06 -10.37 -2.98
C THR A 27 -21.62 -10.05 -2.61
N ALA A 28 -21.40 -8.84 -2.09
CA ALA A 28 -20.16 -8.48 -1.46
C ALA A 28 -19.89 -9.54 -0.38
N GLN A 29 -19.02 -10.48 -0.70
CA GLN A 29 -18.46 -11.38 0.30
C GLN A 29 -17.65 -10.49 1.23
N SER A 30 -18.03 -10.42 2.50
CA SER A 30 -17.13 -9.95 3.56
C SER A 30 -15.78 -10.62 3.33
N PRO A 31 -14.65 -9.90 3.49
CA PRO A 31 -13.34 -10.51 3.32
C PRO A 31 -13.32 -11.77 4.19
N ALA A 32 -13.04 -12.90 3.57
CA ALA A 32 -12.84 -14.12 4.31
C ALA A 32 -11.72 -13.79 5.31
N SER A 33 -12.03 -13.82 6.60
CA SER A 33 -11.07 -13.52 7.65
C SER A 33 -9.84 -14.37 7.37
N ALA A 34 -8.75 -13.74 6.91
CA ALA A 34 -7.50 -14.43 6.70
C ALA A 34 -7.12 -15.10 8.02
N LEU A 35 -6.82 -16.38 7.96
CA LEU A 35 -6.41 -17.10 9.15
C LEU A 35 -5.09 -16.48 9.63
N PRO A 36 -5.00 -16.06 10.90
CA PRO A 36 -3.78 -15.49 11.44
C PRO A 36 -2.62 -16.51 11.33
N ILE A 37 -1.41 -16.02 11.28
CA ILE A 37 -0.20 -16.88 11.29
C ILE A 37 -0.17 -17.65 12.61
N ALA A 38 -0.17 -18.97 12.52
CA ALA A 38 -0.31 -19.83 13.70
C ALA A 38 0.79 -19.56 14.73
N ASN A 39 0.39 -19.36 15.98
CA ASN A 39 1.27 -19.14 17.15
C ASN A 39 2.19 -17.90 17.02
N GLN A 40 1.86 -16.93 16.19
CA GLN A 40 2.61 -15.70 16.04
C GLN A 40 1.78 -14.51 16.53
N TYR A 41 2.41 -13.63 17.32
CA TYR A 41 1.75 -12.51 17.98
C TYR A 41 2.61 -11.25 17.88
N ILE A 42 1.95 -10.11 17.76
CA ILE A 42 2.52 -8.77 17.84
C ILE A 42 2.08 -8.20 19.19
N CYS A 43 3.03 -7.74 20.01
CA CYS A 43 2.76 -7.18 21.34
C CYS A 43 3.34 -5.78 21.48
N MET A 44 2.54 -4.87 22.06
CA MET A 44 2.93 -3.50 22.37
C MET A 44 3.04 -3.34 23.89
N PHE A 45 4.07 -2.64 24.34
CA PHE A 45 4.21 -2.21 25.73
C PHE A 45 3.42 -0.93 26.02
N ASP A 46 3.19 -0.67 27.29
CA ASP A 46 2.70 0.62 27.75
C ASP A 46 3.80 1.71 27.66
N ASN A 47 3.42 2.97 27.86
CA ASN A 47 4.32 4.10 27.70
C ASN A 47 5.44 4.18 28.76
N SER A 48 5.45 3.31 29.78
CA SER A 48 6.49 3.26 30.80
C SER A 48 7.78 2.58 30.31
N VAL A 49 7.69 1.81 29.20
CA VAL A 49 8.85 1.14 28.62
C VAL A 49 9.59 2.12 27.69
N SER A 50 10.86 2.40 28.01
CA SER A 50 11.71 3.24 27.15
C SER A 50 12.18 2.47 25.90
N LYS A 51 12.61 3.19 24.84
CA LYS A 51 13.24 2.59 23.66
C LYS A 51 14.36 1.62 24.03
N ALA A 52 15.23 1.99 24.95
CA ALA A 52 16.37 1.19 25.39
C ALA A 52 15.97 -0.11 26.10
N ASP A 53 14.78 -0.16 26.69
CA ASP A 53 14.32 -1.30 27.48
C ASP A 53 13.50 -2.31 26.67
N VAL A 54 13.08 -1.99 25.44
CA VAL A 54 12.20 -2.84 24.61
C VAL A 54 12.76 -4.27 24.52
N ARG A 55 14.03 -4.45 24.20
CA ARG A 55 14.64 -5.78 24.05
C ARG A 55 14.63 -6.60 25.35
N SER A 56 14.95 -5.96 26.48
CA SER A 56 14.95 -6.65 27.77
C SER A 56 13.55 -7.04 28.21
N GLU A 57 12.56 -6.17 28.00
CA GLU A 57 11.16 -6.42 28.36
C GLU A 57 10.53 -7.48 27.45
N ALA A 58 10.84 -7.49 26.15
CA ALA A 58 10.39 -8.53 25.22
C ALA A 58 10.94 -9.93 25.62
N ASN A 59 12.23 -10.03 25.93
CA ASN A 59 12.83 -11.28 26.39
C ASN A 59 12.25 -11.74 27.74
N ARG A 60 11.90 -10.81 28.64
CA ARG A 60 11.20 -11.14 29.90
C ARG A 60 9.84 -11.77 29.65
N ALA A 61 9.09 -11.28 28.66
CA ALA A 61 7.77 -11.81 28.32
C ALA A 61 7.87 -13.17 27.60
N ALA A 62 8.74 -13.29 26.63
CA ALA A 62 8.80 -14.45 25.71
C ALA A 62 9.64 -15.62 26.24
N GLY A 63 10.68 -15.34 27.04
CA GLY A 63 11.61 -16.35 27.51
C GLY A 63 10.98 -17.52 28.27
N PRO A 64 10.10 -17.29 29.26
CA PRO A 64 9.43 -18.36 29.98
C PRO A 64 8.53 -19.24 29.11
N GLU A 65 8.03 -18.70 27.99
CA GLU A 65 7.18 -19.40 27.03
C GLU A 65 7.98 -20.12 25.93
N LEU A 66 9.32 -20.12 25.98
CA LEU A 66 10.23 -20.58 24.93
C LEU A 66 9.92 -19.90 23.57
N GLY A 67 9.42 -18.66 23.64
CA GLY A 67 9.07 -17.87 22.48
C GLY A 67 10.31 -17.36 21.74
N ARG A 68 10.31 -17.49 20.41
CA ARG A 68 11.31 -16.85 19.55
C ARG A 68 10.84 -15.44 19.22
N ILE A 69 11.59 -14.41 19.64
CA ILE A 69 11.35 -13.05 19.18
C ILE A 69 11.68 -12.98 17.69
N LEU A 70 10.80 -12.38 16.90
CA LEU A 70 10.95 -12.16 15.46
C LEU A 70 11.46 -10.75 15.21
N TYR A 71 10.78 -9.76 15.80
CA TYR A 71 11.10 -8.34 15.63
C TYR A 71 11.03 -7.60 16.95
N PHE A 72 11.85 -6.54 17.09
CA PHE A 72 11.74 -5.54 18.14
C PHE A 72 11.32 -4.21 17.52
N TYR A 73 10.28 -3.61 18.03
CA TYR A 73 9.77 -2.31 17.57
C TYR A 73 10.20 -1.23 18.57
N GLU A 74 11.28 -0.52 18.28
CA GLU A 74 11.88 0.42 19.22
C GLU A 74 11.46 1.87 18.96
N ASN A 75 11.03 2.20 17.74
CA ASN A 75 10.80 3.57 17.28
C ASN A 75 9.29 3.92 17.25
N THR A 76 8.43 2.97 16.99
CA THR A 76 6.98 3.17 16.87
C THR A 76 6.23 2.62 18.07
N ILE A 77 5.70 1.40 18.00
CA ILE A 77 4.78 0.85 19.02
C ILE A 77 5.46 0.44 20.34
N ARG A 78 6.82 0.48 20.41
CA ARG A 78 7.59 -0.03 21.56
C ARG A 78 7.10 -1.40 21.99
N GLY A 79 7.46 -2.40 21.21
CA GLY A 79 6.95 -3.75 21.36
C GLY A 79 7.80 -4.79 20.68
N PHE A 80 7.19 -5.93 20.36
CA PHE A 80 7.89 -7.04 19.72
C PHE A 80 6.92 -7.97 18.99
N ALA A 81 7.40 -8.67 17.96
CA ALA A 81 6.74 -9.86 17.43
C ALA A 81 7.37 -11.12 17.99
N VAL A 82 6.55 -12.13 18.29
CA VAL A 82 7.00 -13.38 18.88
C VAL A 82 6.29 -14.58 18.24
N ARG A 83 7.05 -15.64 17.95
CA ARG A 83 6.51 -16.96 17.62
C ARG A 83 6.64 -17.88 18.82
N LEU A 84 5.51 -18.42 19.27
CA LEU A 84 5.45 -19.41 20.35
C LEU A 84 5.52 -20.83 19.82
N PRO A 85 5.96 -21.84 20.62
CA PRO A 85 5.94 -23.23 20.22
C PRO A 85 4.52 -23.72 19.87
N ALA A 86 4.42 -24.72 19.00
CA ALA A 86 3.14 -25.33 18.62
C ALA A 86 2.37 -25.97 19.79
N SER A 87 3.04 -26.25 20.90
CA SER A 87 2.44 -26.73 22.17
C SER A 87 1.85 -25.61 23.03
N ALA A 88 1.99 -24.34 22.62
CA ALA A 88 1.38 -23.21 23.35
C ALA A 88 -0.16 -23.36 23.34
N PRO A 89 -0.85 -22.95 24.44
CA PRO A 89 -2.31 -22.91 24.44
C PRO A 89 -2.83 -21.97 23.35
N GLY A 90 -4.10 -22.13 22.95
CA GLY A 90 -4.72 -21.26 21.94
C GLY A 90 -4.55 -19.77 22.24
N ALA A 91 -4.83 -18.93 21.24
CA ALA A 91 -4.47 -17.49 21.22
C ALA A 91 -4.68 -16.74 22.54
N ASP A 92 -5.86 -16.87 23.14
CA ASP A 92 -6.18 -16.16 24.39
C ASP A 92 -5.31 -16.60 25.58
N GLY A 93 -4.98 -17.91 25.64
CA GLY A 93 -4.11 -18.44 26.68
C GLY A 93 -2.65 -18.02 26.51
N ALA A 94 -2.16 -17.94 25.27
CA ALA A 94 -0.81 -17.49 24.94
C ALA A 94 -0.60 -16.02 25.30
N VAL A 95 -1.51 -15.14 24.87
CA VAL A 95 -1.48 -13.71 25.19
C VAL A 95 -1.58 -13.45 26.70
N ALA A 96 -2.46 -14.17 27.41
CA ALA A 96 -2.60 -14.07 28.85
C ALA A 96 -1.28 -14.40 29.59
N ARG A 97 -0.54 -15.42 29.14
CA ARG A 97 0.75 -15.79 29.74
C ARG A 97 1.85 -14.78 29.43
N LEU A 98 1.94 -14.27 28.22
CA LEU A 98 2.89 -13.20 27.88
C LEU A 98 2.67 -11.98 28.81
N LYS A 99 1.42 -11.56 29.00
CA LYS A 99 1.05 -10.48 29.94
C LYS A 99 1.32 -10.82 31.41
N GLN A 100 1.17 -12.09 31.80
CA GLN A 100 1.50 -12.52 33.14
C GLN A 100 3.00 -12.42 33.43
N HIS A 101 3.86 -12.75 32.45
CA HIS A 101 5.32 -12.64 32.57
C HIS A 101 5.79 -11.19 32.48
N ASN A 102 5.07 -10.35 31.72
CA ASN A 102 5.34 -8.94 31.66
C ASN A 102 4.06 -8.08 31.67
N PRO A 103 3.65 -7.58 32.84
CA PRO A 103 2.45 -6.74 32.98
C PRO A 103 2.51 -5.40 32.24
N ARG A 104 3.68 -4.98 31.73
CA ARG A 104 3.83 -3.77 30.90
C ARG A 104 3.31 -3.96 29.47
N ILE A 105 2.95 -5.18 29.07
CA ILE A 105 2.30 -5.42 27.79
C ILE A 105 0.88 -4.87 27.86
N SER A 106 0.63 -3.78 27.12
CA SER A 106 -0.69 -3.16 27.01
C SER A 106 -1.61 -3.98 26.11
N GLN A 107 -1.12 -4.39 24.94
CA GLN A 107 -1.90 -5.08 23.92
C GLN A 107 -1.06 -6.16 23.22
N CYS A 108 -1.71 -7.25 22.80
CA CYS A 108 -1.19 -8.21 21.84
C CYS A 108 -2.30 -8.58 20.87
N VAL A 109 -1.94 -8.75 19.58
CA VAL A 109 -2.80 -9.27 18.51
C VAL A 109 -2.15 -10.48 17.85
N ALA A 110 -2.95 -11.33 17.23
CA ALA A 110 -2.43 -12.37 16.33
C ALA A 110 -1.80 -11.72 15.10
N ASP A 111 -0.68 -12.25 14.61
CA ASP A 111 -0.03 -11.74 13.41
C ASP A 111 -0.79 -12.20 12.16
N GLY A 112 -1.07 -11.29 11.26
CA GLY A 112 -1.83 -11.50 10.04
C GLY A 112 -0.97 -11.58 8.78
N ILE A 113 -1.61 -11.48 7.61
CA ILE A 113 -0.97 -11.48 6.30
C ILE A 113 -1.34 -10.20 5.55
N THR A 114 -0.33 -9.51 5.05
CA THR A 114 -0.46 -8.34 4.17
C THR A 114 -0.11 -8.70 2.73
N ARG A 115 -0.77 -8.09 1.74
CA ARG A 115 -0.59 -8.36 0.31
C ARG A 115 -0.44 -7.08 -0.50
N ALA A 116 0.39 -7.15 -1.55
CA ALA A 116 0.41 -6.13 -2.61
C ALA A 116 -0.82 -6.27 -3.52
N ALA A 117 -1.39 -5.15 -3.96
CA ALA A 117 -2.67 -5.10 -4.68
C ALA A 117 -2.49 -4.66 -6.15
N VAL A 118 -2.46 -5.60 -7.15
CA VAL A 118 -2.11 -5.34 -8.57
C VAL A 118 -2.85 -6.14 -9.65
N GLN A 119 -3.00 -5.51 -10.87
CA GLN A 119 -3.34 -6.15 -12.17
C GLN A 119 -2.43 -5.63 -13.31
N ARG A 120 -1.99 -6.48 -14.28
CA ARG A 120 -0.94 -6.19 -15.29
C ARG A 120 -1.37 -5.98 -16.74
N LYS A 121 -0.61 -5.10 -17.51
CA LYS A 121 -0.61 -4.98 -18.99
C LYS A 121 0.70 -4.33 -19.51
N PRO A 122 1.36 -4.76 -20.63
CA PRO A 122 2.66 -4.24 -21.10
C PRO A 122 2.60 -3.10 -22.15
N THR A 123 3.60 -2.15 -22.17
CA THR A 123 3.77 -1.08 -23.20
C THR A 123 5.18 -0.45 -23.30
N LEU A 124 5.53 0.30 -24.37
CA LEU A 124 6.86 0.76 -24.80
C LEU A 124 7.04 2.31 -24.87
N GLY A 125 8.31 2.85 -24.64
CA GLY A 125 8.86 4.18 -24.97
C GLY A 125 8.89 5.25 -23.87
N PRO A 126 9.81 6.26 -23.85
CA PRO A 126 9.88 7.30 -22.83
C PRO A 126 8.63 8.18 -22.87
N THR A 127 7.97 8.34 -21.74
CA THR A 127 6.72 9.13 -21.64
C THR A 127 6.49 9.65 -20.23
N VAL A 128 5.96 10.86 -20.14
CA VAL A 128 5.31 11.29 -18.89
C VAL A 128 3.97 10.55 -18.79
N PRO A 129 3.78 9.66 -17.80
CA PRO A 129 2.53 8.94 -17.62
C PRO A 129 1.35 9.89 -17.43
N TRP A 130 0.15 9.49 -17.89
CA TRP A 130 -1.04 10.33 -17.80
C TRP A 130 -1.36 10.74 -16.35
N GLY A 131 -1.09 9.83 -15.40
CA GLY A 131 -1.30 10.10 -13.98
C GLY A 131 -0.43 11.24 -13.47
N VAL A 132 0.87 11.20 -13.78
CA VAL A 132 1.83 12.27 -13.44
C VAL A 132 1.39 13.60 -14.01
N THR A 133 0.97 13.63 -15.29
CA THR A 133 0.42 14.85 -15.92
C THR A 133 -0.85 15.33 -15.21
N ARG A 134 -1.75 14.41 -14.85
CA ARG A 134 -3.05 14.73 -14.22
C ARG A 134 -2.89 15.40 -12.85
N VAL A 135 -1.88 15.03 -12.10
CA VAL A 135 -1.61 15.60 -10.77
C VAL A 135 -0.73 16.86 -10.80
N GLY A 136 -0.43 17.37 -11.98
CA GLY A 136 0.37 18.60 -12.14
C GLY A 136 1.88 18.39 -12.09
N GLY A 137 2.34 17.14 -12.20
CA GLY A 137 3.76 16.80 -12.36
C GLY A 137 4.19 16.73 -13.83
N PRO A 138 5.47 16.37 -14.12
CA PRO A 138 6.52 16.16 -13.13
C PRO A 138 7.00 17.46 -12.47
N GLY A 139 7.56 17.32 -11.27
CA GLY A 139 8.37 18.36 -10.62
C GLY A 139 9.77 17.82 -10.37
N ASP A 140 10.77 18.69 -10.36
CA ASP A 140 12.15 18.30 -10.04
C ASP A 140 12.28 17.97 -8.55
N GLY A 141 12.52 16.70 -8.26
CA GLY A 141 12.77 16.17 -6.92
C GLY A 141 14.24 15.90 -6.63
N SER A 142 15.13 16.09 -7.62
CA SER A 142 16.53 15.68 -7.52
C SER A 142 17.35 16.43 -6.46
N ALA A 143 16.92 17.66 -6.11
CA ALA A 143 17.55 18.49 -5.09
C ALA A 143 16.84 18.46 -3.74
N LEU A 144 15.78 17.65 -3.57
CA LEU A 144 15.07 17.55 -2.30
C LEU A 144 15.95 16.85 -1.25
N ALA A 145 15.95 17.39 -0.03
CA ALA A 145 16.58 16.75 1.11
C ALA A 145 15.73 15.60 1.66
N ASN A 146 14.41 15.71 1.51
CA ASN A 146 13.45 14.68 1.92
C ASN A 146 13.41 13.53 0.93
N LYS A 147 13.11 12.33 1.44
CA LYS A 147 13.13 11.07 0.72
C LYS A 147 11.75 10.40 0.69
N ALA A 148 11.55 9.49 -0.26
CA ALA A 148 10.44 8.55 -0.23
C ALA A 148 10.88 7.19 0.32
N TRP A 149 10.27 6.73 1.39
CA TRP A 149 10.42 5.40 1.98
C TRP A 149 9.35 4.49 1.39
N VAL A 150 9.75 3.56 0.53
CA VAL A 150 8.84 2.64 -0.17
C VAL A 150 8.81 1.32 0.59
N ILE A 151 7.77 1.12 1.39
CA ILE A 151 7.57 -0.11 2.19
C ILE A 151 6.72 -1.07 1.37
N ASP A 152 7.37 -2.04 0.70
CA ASP A 152 6.76 -2.85 -0.35
C ASP A 152 7.53 -4.16 -0.61
N THR A 153 7.63 -4.62 -1.87
CA THR A 153 8.38 -5.81 -2.31
C THR A 153 9.88 -5.57 -2.51
N GLY A 154 10.39 -4.39 -2.15
CA GLY A 154 11.71 -3.89 -2.49
C GLY A 154 11.69 -2.95 -3.69
N ILE A 155 12.86 -2.55 -4.18
CA ILE A 155 13.06 -1.81 -5.44
C ILE A 155 14.17 -2.50 -6.21
N ASP A 156 14.12 -2.55 -7.54
CA ASP A 156 15.25 -2.90 -8.40
C ASP A 156 16.38 -1.89 -8.16
N LEU A 157 17.36 -2.28 -7.34
CA LEU A 157 18.40 -1.39 -6.80
C LEU A 157 19.28 -0.76 -7.87
N ASN A 158 19.33 -1.36 -9.07
CA ASN A 158 20.16 -0.92 -10.19
C ASN A 158 19.34 -0.33 -11.36
N HIS A 159 18.03 -0.14 -11.18
CA HIS A 159 17.17 0.35 -12.26
C HIS A 159 17.64 1.72 -12.79
N PRO A 160 17.96 1.85 -14.11
CA PRO A 160 18.64 3.04 -14.66
C PRO A 160 17.76 4.30 -14.67
N ASP A 161 16.47 4.17 -14.36
CA ASP A 161 15.47 5.24 -14.33
C ASP A 161 15.09 5.64 -12.88
N LEU A 162 15.81 5.15 -11.86
CA LEU A 162 15.53 5.42 -10.45
C LEU A 162 16.76 5.94 -9.71
N ASN A 163 16.55 6.80 -8.70
CA ASN A 163 17.55 7.25 -7.75
C ASN A 163 17.38 6.51 -6.42
N VAL A 164 17.92 5.29 -6.34
CA VAL A 164 17.73 4.39 -5.20
C VAL A 164 18.79 4.63 -4.12
N ASP A 165 18.37 4.75 -2.86
CA ASP A 165 19.22 4.79 -1.69
C ASP A 165 19.53 3.35 -1.21
N THR A 166 20.71 2.84 -1.55
CA THR A 166 21.18 1.52 -1.14
C THR A 166 22.01 1.53 0.15
N VAL A 167 21.99 2.64 0.91
CA VAL A 167 22.65 2.77 2.21
C VAL A 167 21.66 2.58 3.34
N ASN A 168 20.44 3.03 3.14
CA ASN A 168 19.34 2.96 4.11
C ASN A 168 18.26 1.94 3.69
N ASP A 169 18.54 1.11 2.68
CA ASP A 169 17.64 0.01 2.32
C ASP A 169 17.57 -1.05 3.45
N HIS A 170 16.48 -1.78 3.49
CA HIS A 170 16.29 -2.80 4.53
C HIS A 170 15.39 -3.93 4.06
N ASP A 171 15.85 -5.16 4.24
CA ASP A 171 15.08 -6.38 3.95
C ASP A 171 14.61 -7.05 5.24
N VAL A 172 13.30 -7.02 5.47
CA VAL A 172 12.64 -7.70 6.60
C VAL A 172 12.37 -9.18 6.28
N ILE A 173 12.33 -9.55 4.98
CA ILE A 173 11.95 -10.89 4.52
C ILE A 173 13.11 -11.87 4.68
N ASP A 174 14.26 -11.55 4.12
CA ASP A 174 15.43 -12.42 4.13
C ASP A 174 16.44 -12.02 5.23
N GLY A 175 16.38 -10.76 5.70
CA GLY A 175 17.18 -10.23 6.78
C GLY A 175 18.66 -10.05 6.42
N ASP A 176 18.94 -9.81 5.14
CA ASP A 176 20.30 -9.60 4.60
C ASP A 176 20.61 -8.13 4.27
N ASP A 177 19.69 -7.22 4.59
CA ASP A 177 19.78 -5.77 4.33
C ASP A 177 19.95 -5.41 2.84
N VAL A 178 19.41 -6.25 1.92
CA VAL A 178 19.41 -6.02 0.47
C VAL A 178 17.98 -6.07 -0.04
N ALA A 179 17.32 -4.93 -0.07
CA ALA A 179 15.90 -4.81 -0.43
C ALA A 179 15.65 -4.88 -1.96
N GLU A 180 16.27 -5.86 -2.64
CA GLU A 180 16.07 -6.12 -4.08
C GLU A 180 14.67 -6.62 -4.36
N ASP A 181 14.05 -6.11 -5.43
CA ASP A 181 12.66 -6.42 -5.80
C ASP A 181 12.54 -7.70 -6.64
N GLY A 182 12.16 -8.79 -6.03
CA GLY A 182 11.87 -10.06 -6.72
C GLY A 182 10.49 -10.14 -7.37
N ASN A 183 9.58 -9.17 -7.12
CA ASN A 183 8.21 -9.11 -7.63
C ASN A 183 8.03 -8.09 -8.75
N GLY A 184 8.44 -6.85 -8.53
CA GLY A 184 8.30 -5.69 -9.41
C GLY A 184 7.25 -4.67 -8.98
N HIS A 185 6.48 -4.94 -7.92
CA HIS A 185 5.46 -4.02 -7.43
C HIS A 185 6.08 -2.78 -6.79
N GLY A 186 7.02 -2.94 -5.87
CA GLY A 186 7.69 -1.82 -5.21
C GLY A 186 8.51 -0.98 -6.18
N THR A 187 9.17 -1.60 -7.19
CA THR A 187 9.84 -0.86 -8.28
C THR A 187 8.84 -0.03 -9.08
N HIS A 188 7.62 -0.55 -9.31
CA HIS A 188 6.58 0.20 -10.02
C HIS A 188 6.08 1.40 -9.21
N VAL A 189 5.84 1.21 -7.93
CA VAL A 189 5.48 2.26 -6.98
C VAL A 189 6.56 3.34 -6.92
N ALA A 190 7.83 2.94 -6.79
CA ALA A 190 8.99 3.84 -6.75
C ALA A 190 9.07 4.75 -7.99
N GLY A 191 8.82 4.20 -9.18
CA GLY A 191 8.85 4.99 -10.41
C GLY A 191 7.72 6.01 -10.52
N ILE A 192 6.53 5.73 -9.98
CA ILE A 192 5.45 6.72 -9.92
C ILE A 192 5.87 7.91 -9.06
N ILE A 193 6.50 7.65 -7.91
CA ILE A 193 7.00 8.71 -7.03
C ILE A 193 8.11 9.50 -7.72
N GLY A 194 9.18 8.82 -8.19
CA GLY A 194 10.44 9.49 -8.44
C GLY A 194 11.26 9.03 -9.64
N ALA A 195 10.68 8.36 -10.67
CA ALA A 195 11.42 8.07 -11.89
C ALA A 195 12.07 9.32 -12.46
N LEU A 196 13.29 9.18 -12.96
CA LEU A 196 14.15 10.28 -13.41
C LEU A 196 13.55 11.02 -14.60
N ASP A 197 13.71 12.33 -14.67
CA ASP A 197 13.47 13.09 -15.90
C ASP A 197 14.71 13.01 -16.79
N ASN A 198 14.79 11.96 -17.59
CA ASN A 198 15.91 11.62 -18.45
C ASN A 198 15.44 11.23 -19.86
N SER A 199 16.29 10.57 -20.65
CA SER A 199 15.98 10.19 -22.05
C SER A 199 15.35 8.80 -22.20
N ILE A 200 15.06 8.07 -21.11
CA ILE A 200 14.51 6.71 -21.11
C ILE A 200 13.22 6.61 -20.31
N GLY A 201 12.46 5.58 -20.53
CA GLY A 201 11.38 5.07 -19.68
C GLY A 201 10.25 6.04 -19.39
N VAL A 202 10.11 6.44 -18.12
CA VAL A 202 9.01 7.25 -17.61
C VAL A 202 9.53 8.36 -16.69
N VAL A 203 8.66 9.30 -16.32
CA VAL A 203 9.00 10.36 -15.37
C VAL A 203 8.06 10.28 -14.18
N GLY A 204 8.57 10.33 -12.96
CA GLY A 204 7.81 10.33 -11.72
C GLY A 204 7.23 11.70 -11.37
N VAL A 205 6.36 11.77 -10.36
CA VAL A 205 5.75 13.03 -9.89
C VAL A 205 6.81 13.96 -9.31
N ALA A 206 7.69 13.46 -8.42
CA ALA A 206 8.85 14.15 -7.86
C ALA A 206 10.12 13.57 -8.50
N ALA A 207 10.33 13.88 -9.80
CA ALA A 207 11.36 13.25 -10.61
C ALA A 207 12.77 13.34 -10.00
N GLY A 208 13.42 12.19 -9.82
CA GLY A 208 14.77 12.10 -9.29
C GLY A 208 14.90 12.19 -7.77
N VAL A 209 13.80 12.26 -7.02
CA VAL A 209 13.85 12.17 -5.55
C VAL A 209 14.51 10.87 -5.11
N GLN A 210 15.19 10.87 -3.99
CA GLN A 210 15.81 9.69 -3.42
C GLN A 210 14.75 8.71 -2.88
N LEU A 211 14.85 7.43 -3.28
CA LEU A 211 13.90 6.36 -2.99
C LEU A 211 14.58 5.33 -2.08
N VAL A 212 14.03 5.11 -0.89
CA VAL A 212 14.57 4.16 0.08
C VAL A 212 13.71 2.90 0.09
N PRO A 213 14.22 1.75 -0.39
CA PRO A 213 13.46 0.51 -0.39
C PRO A 213 13.44 -0.15 1.00
N ILE A 214 12.26 -0.54 1.43
CA ILE A 214 12.05 -1.38 2.61
C ILE A 214 11.24 -2.60 2.16
N ARG A 215 11.90 -3.77 2.05
CA ARG A 215 11.26 -5.00 1.59
C ARG A 215 10.57 -5.70 2.74
N VAL A 216 9.24 -5.65 2.75
CA VAL A 216 8.36 -6.31 3.74
C VAL A 216 7.45 -7.36 3.10
N LEU A 217 7.40 -7.42 1.77
CA LEU A 217 6.66 -8.39 0.98
C LEU A 217 7.63 -9.21 0.13
N ASN A 218 7.37 -10.51 0.02
CA ASN A 218 8.19 -11.45 -0.74
C ASN A 218 7.93 -11.35 -2.26
N ASP A 219 8.58 -12.20 -3.05
CA ASP A 219 8.45 -12.25 -4.52
C ASP A 219 7.02 -12.56 -5.00
N GLN A 220 6.15 -13.08 -4.13
CA GLN A 220 4.73 -13.29 -4.41
C GLN A 220 3.88 -12.07 -4.05
N GLY A 221 4.50 -11.01 -3.51
CA GLY A 221 3.81 -9.80 -3.07
C GLY A 221 3.01 -10.00 -1.77
N VAL A 222 3.43 -10.90 -0.90
CA VAL A 222 2.80 -11.18 0.38
C VAL A 222 3.83 -11.16 1.52
N GLY A 223 3.40 -10.70 2.69
CA GLY A 223 4.23 -10.68 3.89
C GLY A 223 3.39 -10.72 5.16
N PRO A 224 3.98 -11.00 6.33
CA PRO A 224 3.29 -10.93 7.61
C PRO A 224 3.08 -9.46 8.03
N ASP A 225 1.98 -9.18 8.73
CA ASP A 225 1.69 -7.85 9.27
C ASP A 225 2.81 -7.37 10.21
N SER A 226 3.41 -8.29 10.98
CA SER A 226 4.59 -8.02 11.83
C SER A 226 5.79 -7.52 11.03
N GLY A 227 5.97 -7.99 9.80
CA GLY A 227 7.02 -7.52 8.89
C GLY A 227 6.75 -6.10 8.42
N VAL A 228 5.51 -5.77 8.07
CA VAL A 228 5.11 -4.41 7.69
C VAL A 228 5.34 -3.44 8.84
N ILE A 229 4.94 -3.80 10.06
CA ILE A 229 5.19 -2.98 11.26
C ILE A 229 6.70 -2.80 11.48
N ALA A 230 7.52 -3.83 11.25
CA ALA A 230 8.98 -3.73 11.36
C ALA A 230 9.57 -2.76 10.32
N GLY A 231 9.08 -2.80 9.08
CA GLY A 231 9.47 -1.84 8.04
C GLY A 231 9.09 -0.40 8.38
N ILE A 232 7.88 -0.18 8.92
CA ILE A 232 7.44 1.14 9.40
C ILE A 232 8.33 1.61 10.55
N ASP A 233 8.66 0.74 11.51
CA ASP A 233 9.51 1.07 12.65
C ASP A 233 10.94 1.41 12.22
N TYR A 234 11.51 0.67 11.27
CA TYR A 234 12.81 0.94 10.70
C TYR A 234 12.84 2.31 10.01
N ALA A 235 11.90 2.56 9.10
CA ALA A 235 11.78 3.85 8.42
C ALA A 235 11.62 4.99 9.42
N ALA A 236 10.73 4.86 10.41
CA ALA A 236 10.52 5.87 11.47
C ALA A 236 11.76 6.12 12.34
N GLY A 237 12.69 5.17 12.41
CA GLY A 237 13.96 5.32 13.12
C GLY A 237 14.99 6.19 12.41
N LEU A 238 14.88 6.36 11.09
CA LEU A 238 15.85 7.02 10.21
C LEU A 238 15.28 8.23 9.47
N ALA A 239 13.99 8.20 9.14
CA ALA A 239 13.30 9.27 8.42
C ALA A 239 13.30 10.58 9.24
N VAL A 240 13.28 11.69 8.52
CA VAL A 240 13.19 13.04 9.09
C VAL A 240 11.85 13.69 8.80
N PRO A 241 11.42 14.71 9.57
CA PRO A 241 10.18 15.43 9.29
C PRO A 241 10.10 15.93 7.84
N GLY A 242 8.99 15.63 7.16
CA GLY A 242 8.77 15.94 5.75
C GLY A 242 9.17 14.83 4.78
N ASP A 243 9.85 13.76 5.23
CA ASP A 243 9.95 12.53 4.45
C ASP A 243 8.55 11.90 4.26
N VAL A 244 8.42 11.08 3.22
CA VAL A 244 7.16 10.39 2.93
C VAL A 244 7.36 8.88 3.01
N ILE A 245 6.57 8.20 3.83
CA ILE A 245 6.41 6.74 3.79
C ILE A 245 5.24 6.43 2.87
N ASN A 246 5.45 5.56 1.88
CA ASN A 246 4.39 5.05 1.02
C ASN A 246 4.08 3.59 1.32
N LEU A 247 2.81 3.30 1.63
CA LEU A 247 2.27 1.98 1.94
C LEU A 247 1.28 1.56 0.85
N SER A 248 1.80 1.00 -0.25
CA SER A 248 0.97 0.48 -1.36
C SER A 248 0.53 -0.97 -1.10
N LEU A 249 0.02 -1.24 0.10
CA LEU A 249 -0.31 -2.57 0.60
C LEU A 249 -1.56 -2.54 1.50
N VAL A 250 -2.17 -3.69 1.68
CA VAL A 250 -3.39 -3.88 2.49
C VAL A 250 -3.29 -5.19 3.26
N ALA A 251 -3.60 -5.14 4.56
CA ALA A 251 -3.78 -6.34 5.37
C ALA A 251 -5.12 -7.02 5.06
N ASP A 252 -5.17 -8.34 5.15
CA ASP A 252 -6.40 -9.12 4.93
C ASP A 252 -7.48 -8.88 6.02
N ALA A 253 -7.12 -8.18 7.11
CA ALA A 253 -8.00 -7.86 8.23
C ALA A 253 -7.55 -6.58 8.94
N VAL A 254 -8.36 -6.12 9.90
CA VAL A 254 -8.00 -4.99 10.76
C VAL A 254 -6.88 -5.40 11.72
N ASP A 255 -5.73 -4.71 11.65
CA ASP A 255 -4.65 -4.80 12.63
C ASP A 255 -4.46 -3.44 13.35
N PRO A 256 -4.94 -3.31 14.59
CA PRO A 256 -4.85 -2.05 15.33
C PRO A 256 -3.41 -1.67 15.70
N LEU A 257 -2.44 -2.60 15.69
CA LEU A 257 -1.04 -2.29 15.96
C LEU A 257 -0.32 -1.77 14.71
N MET A 258 -0.70 -2.22 13.52
CA MET A 258 -0.28 -1.62 12.26
C MET A 258 -0.81 -0.18 12.16
N ASP A 259 -2.10 0.04 12.46
CA ASP A 259 -2.70 1.38 12.51
C ASP A 259 -1.96 2.29 13.49
N GLU A 260 -1.60 1.78 14.68
CA GLU A 260 -0.87 2.54 15.69
C GLU A 260 0.57 2.83 15.27
N ALA A 261 1.26 1.91 14.59
CA ALA A 261 2.60 2.13 14.05
C ALA A 261 2.60 3.29 13.04
N VAL A 262 1.60 3.33 12.14
CA VAL A 262 1.41 4.44 11.19
C VAL A 262 1.19 5.77 11.93
N ARG A 263 0.29 5.82 12.93
CA ARG A 263 0.05 7.06 13.70
C ARG A 263 1.32 7.55 14.40
N ARG A 264 2.12 6.65 14.93
CA ARG A 264 3.38 7.01 15.62
C ARG A 264 4.45 7.47 14.66
N ALA A 265 4.56 6.89 13.48
CA ALA A 265 5.44 7.39 12.41
C ALA A 265 5.02 8.81 12.00
N ALA A 266 3.73 9.04 11.78
CA ALA A 266 3.22 10.37 11.44
C ALA A 266 3.43 11.41 12.57
N ALA A 267 3.34 11.01 13.83
CA ALA A 267 3.62 11.87 14.98
C ALA A 267 5.09 12.35 15.08
N LEU A 268 6.01 11.72 14.35
CA LEU A 268 7.40 12.17 14.19
C LEU A 268 7.55 13.24 13.09
N GLY A 269 6.46 13.64 12.44
CA GLY A 269 6.46 14.60 11.33
C GLY A 269 6.70 13.97 9.95
N ILE A 270 6.66 12.65 9.86
CA ILE A 270 6.74 11.90 8.60
C ILE A 270 5.33 11.91 7.97
N LEU A 271 5.25 12.15 6.66
CA LEU A 271 3.99 12.04 5.94
C LEU A 271 3.78 10.60 5.48
N VAL A 272 2.55 10.08 5.57
CA VAL A 272 2.27 8.68 5.22
C VAL A 272 1.15 8.63 4.19
N THR A 273 1.41 8.00 3.04
CA THR A 273 0.40 7.73 2.01
C THR A 273 0.07 6.24 1.98
N ILE A 274 -1.21 5.91 1.94
CA ILE A 274 -1.72 4.56 2.13
C ILE A 274 -2.71 4.22 1.02
N ALA A 275 -2.55 3.08 0.38
CA ALA A 275 -3.53 2.56 -0.57
C ALA A 275 -4.83 2.14 0.15
N ALA A 276 -5.99 2.58 -0.36
CA ALA A 276 -7.30 2.26 0.25
C ALA A 276 -7.67 0.77 0.17
N GLY A 277 -7.10 0.03 -0.80
CA GLY A 277 -7.45 -1.35 -1.11
C GLY A 277 -8.28 -1.49 -2.39
N ASN A 278 -8.43 -2.72 -2.88
CA ASN A 278 -8.95 -2.99 -4.22
C ASN A 278 -10.11 -4.01 -4.26
N ASP A 279 -10.92 -4.05 -3.21
CA ASP A 279 -12.03 -4.99 -3.06
C ASP A 279 -13.39 -4.35 -3.41
N GLY A 280 -13.42 -3.05 -3.77
CA GLY A 280 -14.67 -2.30 -3.98
C GLY A 280 -15.51 -2.23 -2.70
N ALA A 281 -14.88 -2.20 -1.55
CA ALA A 281 -15.48 -2.27 -0.23
C ALA A 281 -15.17 -1.01 0.59
N ASN A 282 -15.73 -0.89 1.80
CA ASN A 282 -15.44 0.23 2.68
C ASN A 282 -14.02 0.11 3.27
N ALA A 283 -13.16 1.10 3.00
CA ALA A 283 -11.76 1.14 3.44
C ALA A 283 -11.61 1.11 4.98
N ALA A 284 -12.62 1.50 5.74
CA ALA A 284 -12.62 1.40 7.20
C ALA A 284 -12.50 -0.03 7.75
N ASN A 285 -12.66 -1.05 6.88
CA ASN A 285 -12.52 -2.46 7.25
C ASN A 285 -11.11 -3.01 7.04
N TYR A 286 -10.15 -2.20 6.59
CA TYR A 286 -8.82 -2.65 6.18
C TYR A 286 -7.70 -1.82 6.83
N SER A 287 -6.72 -2.49 7.43
CA SER A 287 -5.48 -1.84 7.88
C SER A 287 -4.42 -1.88 6.75
N PRO A 288 -3.56 -0.88 6.66
CA PRO A 288 -3.57 0.38 7.41
C PRO A 288 -4.50 1.45 6.80
N GLY A 289 -5.22 1.20 5.70
CA GLY A 289 -6.06 2.14 4.95
C GLY A 289 -7.17 2.82 5.76
N ARG A 290 -7.53 2.26 6.91
CA ARG A 290 -8.49 2.84 7.86
C ARG A 290 -7.90 3.89 8.81
N THR A 291 -6.59 4.11 8.76
CA THR A 291 -5.90 4.89 9.77
C THR A 291 -6.06 6.39 9.53
N GLU A 292 -6.65 7.06 10.50
CA GLU A 292 -6.85 8.51 10.49
C GLU A 292 -5.79 9.22 11.34
N GLY A 293 -5.37 10.43 10.94
CA GLY A 293 -4.48 11.29 11.71
C GLY A 293 -3.79 12.38 10.88
N THR A 294 -3.23 13.38 11.56
CA THR A 294 -2.47 14.44 10.88
C THR A 294 -1.24 13.85 10.18
N GLY A 295 -1.06 14.17 8.90
CA GLY A 295 0.05 13.67 8.09
C GLY A 295 -0.15 12.24 7.56
N ILE A 296 -1.33 11.65 7.76
CA ILE A 296 -1.73 10.35 7.22
C ILE A 296 -2.76 10.60 6.12
N TYR A 297 -2.60 9.92 5.00
CA TYR A 297 -3.45 10.12 3.82
C TYR A 297 -3.81 8.78 3.20
N THR A 298 -5.07 8.40 3.28
CA THR A 298 -5.60 7.22 2.60
C THR A 298 -6.11 7.60 1.21
N VAL A 299 -5.68 6.84 0.21
CA VAL A 299 -5.80 7.21 -1.20
C VAL A 299 -6.60 6.19 -1.98
N SER A 300 -7.74 6.62 -2.54
CA SER A 300 -8.55 5.87 -3.49
C SER A 300 -8.06 6.03 -4.93
N ALA A 301 -8.63 5.29 -5.88
CA ALA A 301 -8.17 5.27 -7.26
C ALA A 301 -9.22 5.75 -8.26
N PHE A 302 -8.78 6.53 -9.27
CA PHE A 302 -9.59 6.89 -10.44
C PHE A 302 -8.84 6.67 -11.76
N GLY A 303 -9.59 6.64 -12.86
CA GLY A 303 -9.08 6.50 -14.22
C GLY A 303 -8.99 7.83 -14.98
N SER A 304 -8.41 7.83 -16.18
CA SER A 304 -8.02 9.01 -16.99
C SER A 304 -9.14 10.02 -17.32
N ARG A 305 -10.40 9.75 -16.97
CA ARG A 305 -11.54 10.68 -17.10
C ARG A 305 -12.07 11.20 -15.77
N ASP A 306 -11.25 11.13 -14.72
CA ASP A 306 -11.61 11.40 -13.33
C ASP A 306 -12.82 10.57 -12.88
N THR A 307 -12.89 9.33 -13.34
CA THR A 307 -13.98 8.40 -13.03
C THR A 307 -13.48 7.34 -12.07
N TRP A 308 -14.21 7.12 -11.00
CA TRP A 308 -13.97 6.12 -9.97
C TRP A 308 -13.54 4.77 -10.56
N ALA A 309 -12.50 4.17 -10.02
CA ALA A 309 -12.08 2.83 -10.38
C ALA A 309 -12.92 1.81 -9.58
N ARG A 310 -13.66 0.94 -10.25
CA ARG A 310 -14.64 0.03 -9.61
C ARG A 310 -14.04 -0.91 -8.57
N PHE A 311 -12.77 -1.20 -8.68
CA PHE A 311 -12.05 -2.00 -7.69
C PHE A 311 -11.68 -1.21 -6.44
N SER A 312 -11.57 0.13 -6.52
CA SER A 312 -11.12 0.93 -5.39
C SER A 312 -12.04 0.78 -4.19
N ASN A 313 -11.45 0.62 -3.02
CA ASN A 313 -12.17 0.78 -1.78
C ASN A 313 -12.57 2.25 -1.60
N PHE A 314 -13.68 2.50 -0.90
CA PHE A 314 -14.36 3.78 -0.72
C PHE A 314 -14.63 4.07 0.77
N GLY A 315 -15.17 5.25 1.06
CA GLY A 315 -15.62 5.68 2.40
C GLY A 315 -14.98 7.01 2.83
N ASP A 316 -15.79 7.93 3.31
CA ASP A 316 -15.37 9.24 3.81
C ASP A 316 -15.93 9.46 5.23
N PRO A 317 -15.08 9.27 6.29
CA PRO A 317 -13.70 8.76 6.27
C PRO A 317 -13.62 7.26 5.93
N PRO A 318 -12.41 6.68 5.59
CA PRO A 318 -11.07 7.21 5.82
C PRO A 318 -10.39 7.79 4.55
N ILE A 319 -11.07 7.92 3.41
CA ILE A 319 -10.44 8.42 2.20
C ILE A 319 -10.21 9.94 2.30
N ASP A 320 -8.95 10.40 2.10
CA ASP A 320 -8.57 11.81 2.08
C ASP A 320 -8.53 12.38 0.68
N TYR A 321 -7.95 11.61 -0.26
CA TYR A 321 -7.80 11.96 -1.67
C TYR A 321 -8.00 10.75 -2.57
N SER A 322 -8.36 11.03 -3.82
CA SER A 322 -8.34 10.06 -4.90
C SER A 322 -7.26 10.44 -5.91
N GLU A 323 -6.52 9.44 -6.42
CA GLU A 323 -5.39 9.66 -7.31
C GLU A 323 -5.43 8.72 -8.53
N PRO A 324 -4.64 8.99 -9.59
CA PRO A 324 -4.58 8.12 -10.75
C PRO A 324 -4.16 6.71 -10.40
N GLY A 325 -5.06 5.72 -10.62
CA GLY A 325 -4.81 4.33 -10.26
C GLY A 325 -5.16 3.31 -11.35
N VAL A 326 -5.53 3.76 -12.57
CA VAL A 326 -5.94 2.85 -13.65
C VAL A 326 -4.99 3.01 -14.84
N ASP A 327 -4.46 1.89 -15.34
CA ASP A 327 -3.53 1.84 -16.48
C ASP A 327 -2.33 2.80 -16.30
N ILE A 328 -1.70 2.74 -15.14
CA ILE A 328 -0.53 3.55 -14.79
C ILE A 328 0.74 2.84 -15.25
N ARG A 329 1.50 3.52 -16.12
CA ARG A 329 2.79 3.07 -16.58
C ARG A 329 3.89 3.55 -15.64
N SER A 330 4.82 2.65 -15.25
CA SER A 330 5.96 2.98 -14.43
C SER A 330 7.12 1.99 -14.64
N THR A 331 8.24 2.23 -13.95
CA THR A 331 9.38 1.31 -13.87
C THR A 331 8.95 -0.06 -13.38
N PHE A 332 9.74 -1.09 -13.69
CA PHE A 332 9.50 -2.45 -13.25
C PHE A 332 10.81 -3.21 -13.18
N ARG A 333 10.89 -4.25 -12.33
CA ARG A 333 12.13 -5.00 -12.12
C ARG A 333 12.80 -5.45 -13.42
N LEU A 334 14.11 -5.72 -13.39
CA LEU A 334 14.97 -6.11 -14.53
C LEU A 334 15.00 -5.02 -15.60
N ASP A 335 15.23 -3.78 -15.17
CA ASP A 335 15.35 -2.60 -16.06
C ASP A 335 14.15 -2.42 -17.01
N SER A 336 12.98 -2.92 -16.64
CA SER A 336 11.80 -2.93 -17.50
C SER A 336 10.72 -1.93 -17.04
N TYR A 337 9.63 -1.86 -17.78
CA TYR A 337 8.48 -1.00 -17.50
C TYR A 337 7.19 -1.80 -17.63
N ALA A 338 6.23 -1.53 -16.75
CA ALA A 338 4.91 -2.18 -16.78
C ALA A 338 3.79 -1.16 -16.65
N THR A 339 2.58 -1.57 -17.04
CA THR A 339 1.35 -0.82 -16.79
C THR A 339 0.49 -1.61 -15.81
N LEU A 340 0.20 -1.02 -14.66
CA LEU A 340 -0.56 -1.63 -13.58
C LEU A 340 -1.78 -0.78 -13.22
N SER A 341 -2.74 -1.39 -12.51
CA SER A 341 -3.91 -0.72 -11.97
C SER A 341 -4.10 -1.14 -10.52
N GLY A 342 -4.46 -0.20 -9.65
CA GLY A 342 -4.71 -0.43 -8.22
C GLY A 342 -4.62 0.87 -7.43
N THR A 343 -5.14 0.89 -6.22
CA THR A 343 -4.91 1.96 -5.24
C THR A 343 -3.42 2.04 -4.87
N SER A 344 -2.68 0.94 -5.03
CA SER A 344 -1.21 0.89 -4.94
C SER A 344 -0.50 1.80 -5.95
N MET A 345 -1.14 2.13 -7.08
CA MET A 345 -0.62 3.08 -8.07
C MET A 345 -1.13 4.50 -7.80
N ALA A 346 -2.22 4.63 -7.06
CA ALA A 346 -2.77 5.93 -6.66
C ALA A 346 -1.95 6.56 -5.51
N ALA A 347 -1.71 5.85 -4.43
CA ALA A 347 -0.97 6.35 -3.26
C ALA A 347 0.40 7.00 -3.59
N PRO A 348 1.25 6.42 -4.46
CA PRO A 348 2.53 7.02 -4.81
C PRO A 348 2.43 8.33 -5.61
N HIS A 349 1.32 8.61 -6.32
CA HIS A 349 1.11 9.94 -6.91
C HIS A 349 1.01 11.00 -5.81
N LEU A 350 0.23 10.73 -4.76
CA LEU A 350 0.13 11.63 -3.62
C LEU A 350 1.46 11.77 -2.87
N ALA A 351 2.22 10.67 -2.72
CA ALA A 351 3.55 10.71 -2.11
C ALA A 351 4.48 11.69 -2.84
N GLY A 352 4.52 11.63 -4.18
CA GLY A 352 5.29 12.57 -4.99
C GLY A 352 4.83 14.03 -4.86
N ILE A 353 3.51 14.27 -4.77
CA ILE A 353 2.96 15.62 -4.52
C ILE A 353 3.43 16.15 -3.17
N LEU A 354 3.33 15.34 -2.11
CA LEU A 354 3.70 15.73 -0.74
C LEU A 354 5.20 16.02 -0.60
N LEU A 355 6.07 15.29 -1.31
CA LEU A 355 7.51 15.59 -1.36
C LEU A 355 7.80 16.96 -1.98
N LEU A 356 7.07 17.33 -3.03
CA LEU A 356 7.21 18.63 -3.69
C LEU A 356 6.49 19.76 -2.94
N ASN A 357 5.45 19.43 -2.18
CA ASN A 357 4.64 20.38 -1.41
C ASN A 357 4.22 19.78 -0.05
N PRO A 358 5.11 19.78 0.95
CA PRO A 358 4.82 19.18 2.27
C PRO A 358 3.69 19.88 3.06
N ALA A 359 3.25 21.05 2.61
CA ALA A 359 2.07 21.74 3.20
C ALA A 359 0.73 21.05 2.85
N GLY A 360 0.77 20.09 1.94
CA GLY A 360 -0.38 19.32 1.46
C GLY A 360 -0.74 19.60 0.01
N PRO A 361 -1.51 18.70 -0.63
CA PRO A 361 -1.92 18.87 -2.01
C PRO A 361 -2.96 20.00 -2.17
N ALA A 362 -2.96 20.68 -3.31
CA ALA A 362 -4.09 21.47 -3.74
C ALA A 362 -5.22 20.55 -4.24
N VAL A 363 -6.46 21.07 -4.31
CA VAL A 363 -7.61 20.29 -4.82
C VAL A 363 -7.80 20.60 -6.30
N GLY A 364 -7.56 19.61 -7.15
CA GLY A 364 -7.68 19.68 -8.61
C GLY A 364 -9.04 19.20 -9.18
N GLY A 365 -10.07 19.14 -8.33
CA GLY A 365 -11.40 18.64 -8.66
C GLY A 365 -11.85 17.51 -7.76
N THR A 366 -12.88 16.78 -8.18
CA THR A 366 -13.42 15.62 -7.47
C THR A 366 -13.66 14.46 -8.43
N VAL A 367 -13.63 13.24 -7.91
CA VAL A 367 -13.89 12.02 -8.67
C VAL A 367 -15.37 11.94 -9.05
N LYS A 368 -15.63 11.44 -10.26
CA LYS A 368 -17.00 11.19 -10.76
C LYS A 368 -17.43 9.77 -10.44
N ARG A 369 -18.71 9.58 -10.06
CA ARG A 369 -19.33 8.28 -9.78
C ARG A 369 -18.72 7.55 -8.59
N ASP A 370 -18.39 8.31 -7.57
CA ASP A 370 -18.03 7.78 -6.27
C ASP A 370 -19.21 6.99 -5.69
N PRO A 371 -18.98 5.74 -5.22
CA PRO A 371 -20.07 4.86 -4.82
C PRO A 371 -20.75 5.25 -3.50
N ASP A 372 -20.08 5.99 -2.60
CA ASP A 372 -20.66 6.39 -1.31
C ASP A 372 -21.42 7.72 -1.37
N GLY A 373 -21.32 8.45 -2.48
CA GLY A 373 -22.03 9.70 -2.70
C GLY A 373 -21.29 10.95 -2.16
N SER A 374 -20.10 10.78 -1.59
CA SER A 374 -19.18 11.85 -1.14
C SER A 374 -17.98 11.94 -2.06
N PRO A 375 -18.03 12.67 -3.20
CA PRO A 375 -16.97 12.61 -4.20
C PRO A 375 -15.60 12.98 -3.63
N ASP A 376 -14.67 12.04 -3.63
CA ASP A 376 -13.29 12.23 -3.16
C ASP A 376 -12.58 13.36 -3.89
N LYS A 377 -11.78 14.13 -3.15
CA LYS A 377 -10.95 15.20 -3.71
C LYS A 377 -9.80 14.59 -4.52
N ILE A 378 -9.51 15.19 -5.67
CA ILE A 378 -8.31 14.85 -6.45
C ILE A 378 -7.19 15.77 -5.99
N GLY A 379 -6.11 15.18 -5.48
CA GLY A 379 -4.91 15.90 -5.09
C GLY A 379 -4.12 16.34 -6.32
N VAL A 380 -3.59 17.57 -6.29
CA VAL A 380 -2.68 18.08 -7.31
C VAL A 380 -1.56 18.87 -6.66
N ARG A 381 -0.45 18.99 -7.39
CA ARG A 381 0.72 19.80 -7.01
C ARG A 381 0.40 21.28 -6.87
#